data_31de98b8341d6ceeedeb5bb7501c8c67
#
_entry.id   31de98b8341d6ceeedeb5bb7501c8c67
#
_cell.length_a   1.000
_cell.length_b   1.000
_cell.length_c   1.000
_cell.angle_alpha   90.00
_cell.angle_beta   90.00
_cell.angle_gamma   90.00
#
_symmetry.space_group_name_H-M   'P 1'
#
loop_
_entity.id
_entity.type
_entity.pdbx_description
1 polymer ?
#
loop_
_entity_poly.entity_id
_entity_poly.type
_entity_poly.pdbx_seq_one_letter_code
_entity_poly.pdbx_strand_id
1 'polypeptide(L)'
;TPTDGKIYTAAQLAYYQSKEIPKTTTGKDLPATMTGNVTLCADIDMKQQPWIGMVLGENAVFDGANHTISNIRVDNFVLSEQSKYTPNACVGLVAATKPGSQIKNITIDGFEVTGNGADAKWSGALVGYSYGTTSYENCHAKNVKIESNSADAYRIGGLIGFIGKMS
;
A
#
# COMPACT_ATOMS: atom_id res chain seq x y z
N THR A 1 7.87 13.01 13.46
CA THR A 1 6.90 13.51 12.45
C THR A 1 7.68 14.01 11.26
N PRO A 2 7.35 13.60 10.04
CA PRO A 2 7.95 14.18 8.85
C PRO A 2 7.59 15.67 8.78
N THR A 3 8.58 16.50 8.51
CA THR A 3 8.36 17.91 8.24
C THR A 3 8.40 18.14 6.72
N ASP A 4 7.55 18.99 6.22
CA ASP A 4 7.50 19.38 4.80
C ASP A 4 7.33 18.22 3.80
N GLY A 5 6.70 17.11 4.23
CA GLY A 5 6.47 15.95 3.37
C GLY A 5 7.72 15.21 2.92
N LYS A 6 8.85 15.37 3.61
CA LYS A 6 10.10 14.68 3.28
C LYS A 6 10.34 13.47 4.17
N ILE A 7 10.69 12.35 3.55
CA ILE A 7 10.92 11.08 4.23
C ILE A 7 12.38 10.66 4.05
N TYR A 8 13.09 10.54 5.17
CA TYR A 8 14.49 10.09 5.24
C TYR A 8 14.65 8.74 5.91
N THR A 9 13.66 8.29 6.69
CA THR A 9 13.76 7.11 7.53
C THR A 9 12.50 6.24 7.47
N ALA A 10 12.64 4.97 7.82
CA ALA A 10 11.52 4.04 7.94
C ALA A 10 10.47 4.53 8.95
N ALA A 11 10.90 5.12 10.07
CA ALA A 11 9.98 5.66 11.07
C ALA A 11 9.15 6.84 10.52
N GLN A 12 9.74 7.68 9.69
CA GLN A 12 9.00 8.76 9.02
C GLN A 12 8.01 8.22 7.99
N LEU A 13 8.37 7.17 7.23
CA LEU A 13 7.43 6.51 6.33
C LEU A 13 6.27 5.88 7.11
N ALA A 14 6.58 5.20 8.22
CA ALA A 14 5.59 4.57 9.08
C ALA A 14 4.60 5.57 9.72
N TYR A 15 4.94 6.83 9.82
CA TYR A 15 4.03 7.88 10.28
C TYR A 15 2.76 7.96 9.41
N TYR A 16 2.88 7.65 8.13
CA TYR A 16 1.75 7.69 7.19
C TYR A 16 0.93 6.40 7.15
N GLN A 17 1.27 5.40 7.94
CA GLN A 17 0.47 4.17 8.01
C GLN A 17 -0.94 4.44 8.54
N SER A 18 -1.88 3.66 8.04
CA SER A 18 -3.19 3.49 8.67
C SER A 18 -3.05 2.87 10.06
N LYS A 19 -3.95 3.21 10.97
CA LYS A 19 -3.97 2.58 12.30
C LYS A 19 -4.44 1.13 12.26
N GLU A 20 -5.28 0.83 11.29
CA GLU A 20 -5.84 -0.49 11.03
C GLU A 20 -5.69 -0.83 9.56
N ILE A 21 -5.76 -2.11 9.23
CA ILE A 21 -5.74 -2.53 7.83
C ILE A 21 -6.91 -1.89 7.09
N PRO A 22 -6.64 -1.12 6.03
CA PRO A 22 -7.69 -0.48 5.26
C PRO A 22 -8.61 -1.51 4.62
N LYS A 23 -9.90 -1.36 4.84
CA LYS A 23 -10.96 -2.20 4.30
C LYS A 23 -12.00 -1.33 3.63
N THR A 24 -12.37 -1.66 2.42
CA THR A 24 -13.38 -0.88 1.70
C THR A 24 -14.12 -1.71 0.67
N THR A 25 -15.35 -1.34 0.42
CA THR A 25 -16.12 -1.85 -0.72
C THR A 25 -16.01 -0.93 -1.93
N THR A 26 -15.70 0.34 -1.71
CA THR A 26 -15.74 1.37 -2.76
C THR A 26 -14.51 2.27 -2.82
N GLY A 27 -13.64 2.22 -1.83
CA GLY A 27 -12.50 3.15 -1.70
C GLY A 27 -12.86 4.55 -1.17
N LYS A 28 -14.13 4.94 -1.22
CA LYS A 28 -14.57 6.29 -0.81
C LYS A 28 -14.44 6.56 0.68
N ASP A 29 -14.75 5.55 1.45
CA ASP A 29 -14.91 5.59 2.90
C ASP A 29 -13.60 5.49 3.67
N LEU A 30 -12.48 5.20 2.98
CA LEU A 30 -11.18 5.11 3.63
C LEU A 30 -10.63 6.49 4.00
N PRO A 31 -10.28 6.71 5.28
CA PRO A 31 -9.62 7.94 5.67
C PRO A 31 -8.22 8.02 5.05
N ALA A 32 -7.91 9.14 4.44
CA ALA A 32 -6.57 9.39 3.91
C ALA A 32 -5.55 9.51 5.04
N THR A 33 -4.41 8.86 4.89
CA THR A 33 -3.30 8.93 5.84
C THR A 33 -2.10 9.71 5.28
N MET A 34 -2.04 9.85 3.96
CA MET A 34 -1.05 10.68 3.27
C MET A 34 -1.78 11.69 2.38
N THR A 35 -1.57 12.96 2.63
CA THR A 35 -2.15 14.06 1.85
C THR A 35 -1.05 15.01 1.37
N GLY A 36 -1.34 15.78 0.35
CA GLY A 36 -0.36 16.71 -0.23
C GLY A 36 0.78 16.00 -0.94
N ASN A 37 1.93 16.64 -0.98
CA ASN A 37 3.12 16.14 -1.67
C ASN A 37 4.09 15.52 -0.67
N VAL A 38 4.43 14.26 -0.86
CA VAL A 38 5.39 13.52 -0.03
C VAL A 38 6.48 12.96 -0.92
N THR A 39 7.74 13.17 -0.53
CA THR A 39 8.91 12.79 -1.30
C THR A 39 9.88 11.96 -0.47
N LEU A 40 10.36 10.85 -1.02
CA LEU A 40 11.48 10.11 -0.44
C LEU A 40 12.78 10.88 -0.69
N CYS A 41 13.59 11.01 0.35
CA CYS A 41 14.89 11.67 0.31
C CYS A 41 16.05 10.70 0.56
N ALA A 42 15.77 9.42 0.73
CA ALA A 42 16.73 8.35 0.92
C ALA A 42 16.11 7.00 0.57
N ASP A 43 16.92 6.00 0.32
CA ASP A 43 16.47 4.61 0.28
C ASP A 43 16.02 4.20 1.68
N ILE A 44 14.92 3.47 1.75
CA ILE A 44 14.30 3.06 3.01
C ILE A 44 14.31 1.53 3.09
N ASP A 45 14.99 1.00 4.10
CA ASP A 45 14.91 -0.42 4.45
C ASP A 45 13.89 -0.59 5.60
N MET A 46 12.79 -1.28 5.33
CA MET A 46 11.75 -1.55 6.32
C MET A 46 12.10 -2.70 7.25
N LYS A 47 13.21 -3.41 7.00
CA LYS A 47 13.75 -4.49 7.85
C LYS A 47 12.71 -5.55 8.22
N GLN A 48 11.75 -5.79 7.35
CA GLN A 48 10.63 -6.72 7.57
C GLN A 48 9.79 -6.42 8.82
N GLN A 49 9.79 -5.18 9.29
CA GLN A 49 8.84 -4.77 10.31
C GLN A 49 7.42 -4.83 9.76
N PRO A 50 6.43 -5.25 10.55
CA PRO A 50 5.06 -5.34 10.11
C PRO A 50 4.56 -4.02 9.51
N TRP A 51 3.99 -4.12 8.31
CA TRP A 51 3.44 -2.99 7.57
C TRP A 51 1.93 -3.13 7.39
N ILE A 52 1.20 -2.06 7.60
CA ILE A 52 -0.27 -2.06 7.48
C ILE A 52 -0.71 -1.42 6.17
N GLY A 53 0.01 -0.43 5.71
CA GLY A 53 -0.28 0.31 4.48
C GLY A 53 -0.70 1.75 4.73
N MET A 54 -0.63 2.52 3.66
CA MET A 54 -1.02 3.92 3.61
C MET A 54 -2.26 4.10 2.74
N VAL A 55 -3.00 5.18 2.95
CA VAL A 55 -4.09 5.59 2.06
C VAL A 55 -3.75 6.96 1.49
N LEU A 56 -3.51 7.03 0.18
CA LEU A 56 -3.29 8.30 -0.50
C LEU A 56 -4.61 9.05 -0.68
N GLY A 57 -4.64 10.28 -0.20
CA GLY A 57 -5.78 11.18 -0.33
C GLY A 57 -5.98 11.70 -1.76
N GLU A 58 -7.07 12.39 -1.97
CA GLU A 58 -7.36 13.04 -3.24
C GLU A 58 -6.24 14.01 -3.62
N ASN A 59 -5.79 13.92 -4.86
CA ASN A 59 -4.72 14.74 -5.42
C ASN A 59 -3.36 14.65 -4.67
N ALA A 60 -3.19 13.67 -3.80
CA ALA A 60 -1.92 13.46 -3.13
C ALA A 60 -0.87 12.96 -4.12
N VAL A 61 0.39 13.39 -3.93
CA VAL A 61 1.53 12.96 -4.73
C VAL A 61 2.54 12.27 -3.84
N PHE A 62 2.85 11.02 -4.17
CA PHE A 62 3.94 10.27 -3.55
C PHE A 62 5.06 10.10 -4.57
N ASP A 63 6.13 10.84 -4.38
CA ASP A 63 7.31 10.81 -5.24
C ASP A 63 8.45 10.05 -4.57
N GLY A 64 8.83 8.93 -5.16
CA GLY A 64 9.96 8.13 -4.70
C GLY A 64 11.31 8.79 -5.00
N ALA A 65 11.37 9.81 -5.87
CA ALA A 65 12.59 10.50 -6.28
C ALA A 65 13.71 9.53 -6.72
N ASN A 66 13.33 8.42 -7.35
CA ASN A 66 14.19 7.31 -7.76
C ASN A 66 14.83 6.51 -6.61
N HIS A 67 14.32 6.64 -5.40
CA HIS A 67 14.74 5.82 -4.28
C HIS A 67 14.00 4.48 -4.23
N THR A 68 14.55 3.57 -3.45
CA THR A 68 14.03 2.22 -3.24
C THR A 68 13.51 2.06 -1.82
N ILE A 69 12.33 1.46 -1.69
CA ILE A 69 11.84 0.93 -0.42
C ILE A 69 12.00 -0.58 -0.45
N SER A 70 12.68 -1.14 0.54
CA SER A 70 12.98 -2.57 0.58
C SER A 70 12.43 -3.26 1.82
N ASN A 71 12.31 -4.59 1.71
CA ASN A 71 11.96 -5.49 2.82
C ASN A 71 10.65 -5.13 3.53
N ILE A 72 9.59 -4.95 2.75
CA ILE A 72 8.25 -4.71 3.27
C ILE A 72 7.59 -6.05 3.57
N ARG A 73 7.06 -6.21 4.77
CA ARG A 73 6.28 -7.38 5.17
C ARG A 73 4.90 -6.99 5.67
N VAL A 74 3.87 -7.56 5.06
CA VAL A 74 2.51 -7.50 5.58
C VAL A 74 2.19 -8.83 6.24
N ASP A 75 1.94 -8.80 7.54
CA ASP A 75 1.66 -10.00 8.31
C ASP A 75 0.18 -10.37 8.17
N ASN A 76 -0.01 -11.53 7.61
CA ASN A 76 -1.35 -12.07 7.34
C ASN A 76 -2.13 -12.47 8.60
N PHE A 77 -1.44 -12.67 9.73
CA PHE A 77 -2.12 -12.92 11.00
C PHE A 77 -2.96 -11.70 11.43
N VAL A 78 -2.40 -10.51 11.28
CA VAL A 78 -3.12 -9.26 11.53
C VAL A 78 -4.31 -9.13 10.57
N LEU A 79 -4.13 -9.54 9.31
CA LEU A 79 -5.21 -9.60 8.32
C LEU A 79 -6.32 -10.55 8.75
N SER A 80 -5.98 -11.76 9.21
CA SER A 80 -6.96 -12.78 9.58
C SER A 80 -7.79 -12.40 10.81
N GLU A 81 -7.17 -11.81 11.81
CA GLU A 81 -7.88 -11.37 13.02
C GLU A 81 -8.84 -10.20 12.75
N GLN A 82 -8.46 -9.31 11.85
CA GLN A 82 -9.29 -8.16 11.50
C GLN A 82 -10.30 -8.46 10.39
N SER A 83 -10.04 -9.46 9.56
CA SER A 83 -10.87 -9.77 8.38
C SER A 83 -11.99 -10.75 8.64
N LYS A 84 -12.02 -11.38 9.81
CA LYS A 84 -13.05 -12.37 10.20
C LYS A 84 -14.48 -11.92 9.91
N TYR A 85 -14.71 -10.63 9.80
CA TYR A 85 -16.04 -10.05 9.61
C TYR A 85 -16.17 -9.06 8.44
N THR A 86 -15.07 -8.74 7.76
CA THR A 86 -15.09 -7.79 6.62
C THR A 86 -14.04 -8.16 5.57
N PRO A 87 -14.47 -8.84 4.53
CA PRO A 87 -13.57 -9.52 3.60
C PRO A 87 -12.89 -8.62 2.56
N ASN A 88 -12.73 -7.33 2.79
CA ASN A 88 -12.29 -6.38 1.77
C ASN A 88 -10.98 -5.65 2.14
N ALA A 89 -10.01 -6.38 2.68
CA ALA A 89 -8.71 -5.82 3.02
C ALA A 89 -7.90 -5.43 1.78
N CYS A 90 -7.33 -4.24 1.82
CA CYS A 90 -6.41 -3.72 0.81
C CYS A 90 -4.98 -3.83 1.33
N VAL A 91 -4.11 -4.46 0.56
CA VAL A 91 -2.73 -4.77 0.97
C VAL A 91 -1.73 -4.27 -0.06
N GLY A 92 -0.76 -3.50 0.40
CA GLY A 92 0.31 -2.94 -0.41
C GLY A 92 1.17 -1.97 0.41
N LEU A 93 2.23 -1.47 -0.17
CA LEU A 93 2.90 -0.29 0.39
C LEU A 93 1.87 0.82 0.60
N VAL A 94 1.10 1.08 -0.44
CA VAL A 94 -0.10 1.89 -0.42
C VAL A 94 -1.30 0.95 -0.46
N ALA A 95 -2.07 0.89 0.60
CA ALA A 95 -3.23 0.02 0.66
C ALA A 95 -4.30 0.46 -0.33
N ALA A 96 -4.56 1.75 -0.41
CA ALA A 96 -5.52 2.31 -1.36
C ALA A 96 -5.14 3.73 -1.79
N THR A 97 -5.61 4.12 -2.98
CA THR A 97 -5.50 5.48 -3.50
C THR A 97 -6.86 6.11 -3.70
N LYS A 98 -6.91 7.44 -3.66
CA LYS A 98 -8.11 8.24 -4.00
C LYS A 98 -7.93 8.98 -5.32
N PRO A 99 -9.02 9.46 -5.94
CA PRO A 99 -8.96 10.10 -7.25
C PRO A 99 -7.98 11.27 -7.32
N GLY A 100 -7.30 11.41 -8.44
CA GLY A 100 -6.33 12.47 -8.69
C GLY A 100 -4.96 12.24 -8.06
N SER A 101 -4.78 11.19 -7.25
CA SER A 101 -3.49 10.88 -6.66
C SER A 101 -2.48 10.40 -7.70
N GLN A 102 -1.21 10.54 -7.37
CA GLN A 102 -0.07 10.14 -8.21
C GLN A 102 0.97 9.40 -7.39
N ILE A 103 1.53 8.36 -7.98
CA ILE A 103 2.71 7.66 -7.45
C ILE A 103 3.74 7.60 -8.55
N LYS A 104 4.96 8.05 -8.27
CA LYS A 104 6.01 8.12 -9.30
C LYS A 104 7.40 7.88 -8.76
N ASN A 105 8.28 7.45 -9.66
CA ASN A 105 9.72 7.33 -9.43
C ASN A 105 10.08 6.48 -8.21
N ILE A 106 9.45 5.33 -8.07
CA ILE A 106 9.67 4.45 -6.91
C ILE A 106 9.98 3.03 -7.34
N THR A 107 10.90 2.41 -6.62
CA THR A 107 11.18 0.98 -6.70
C THR A 107 10.88 0.33 -5.36
N ILE A 108 10.15 -0.78 -5.40
CA ILE A 108 9.97 -1.66 -4.26
C ILE A 108 10.83 -2.90 -4.49
N ASP A 109 11.71 -3.21 -3.55
CA ASP A 109 12.57 -4.39 -3.60
C ASP A 109 12.36 -5.26 -2.36
N GLY A 110 11.58 -6.30 -2.52
CA GLY A 110 11.16 -7.17 -1.43
C GLY A 110 9.85 -6.72 -0.81
N PHE A 111 8.79 -7.36 -1.24
CA PHE A 111 7.45 -7.23 -0.65
C PHE A 111 6.89 -8.62 -0.39
N GLU A 112 6.49 -8.86 0.84
CA GLU A 112 6.02 -10.18 1.25
C GLU A 112 4.72 -10.07 2.03
N VAL A 113 3.73 -10.85 1.61
CA VAL A 113 2.52 -11.13 2.39
C VAL A 113 2.62 -12.56 2.86
N THR A 114 2.70 -12.75 4.19
CA THR A 114 2.92 -14.06 4.81
C THR A 114 1.78 -14.49 5.70
N GLY A 115 1.65 -15.80 5.88
CA GLY A 115 0.73 -16.43 6.82
C GLY A 115 -0.48 -17.12 6.18
N ASN A 116 -1.34 -17.69 7.00
CA ASN A 116 -2.54 -18.44 6.59
C ASN A 116 -3.76 -17.54 6.42
N GLY A 117 -3.56 -16.29 6.16
CA GLY A 117 -4.63 -15.33 6.16
C GLY A 117 -5.38 -15.29 4.87
N ALA A 118 -6.54 -15.59 5.01
CA ALA A 118 -7.48 -15.82 3.99
C ALA A 118 -7.97 -14.60 3.21
N ASP A 119 -7.75 -13.35 3.62
CA ASP A 119 -8.69 -12.33 3.18
C ASP A 119 -8.08 -11.02 2.67
N ALA A 120 -6.87 -11.04 2.17
CA ALA A 120 -6.33 -9.93 1.39
C ALA A 120 -6.99 -9.94 0.00
N LYS A 121 -8.16 -9.30 -0.13
CA LYS A 121 -8.90 -9.30 -1.41
C LYS A 121 -8.19 -8.59 -2.52
N TRP A 122 -7.50 -7.51 -2.19
CA TRP A 122 -6.78 -6.71 -3.16
C TRP A 122 -5.34 -6.53 -2.70
N SER A 123 -4.42 -7.22 -3.33
CA SER A 123 -3.02 -7.23 -2.95
C SER A 123 -2.12 -6.87 -4.14
N GLY A 124 -1.24 -5.93 -3.92
CA GLY A 124 -0.19 -5.54 -4.84
C GLY A 124 0.99 -4.96 -4.08
N ALA A 125 2.21 -5.10 -4.59
CA ALA A 125 3.38 -4.60 -3.88
C ALA A 125 3.33 -3.07 -3.70
N LEU A 126 2.93 -2.34 -4.72
CA LEU A 126 2.80 -0.88 -4.66
C LEU A 126 1.43 -0.48 -4.13
N VAL A 127 0.36 -0.96 -4.76
CA VAL A 127 -1.01 -0.56 -4.43
C VAL A 127 -1.93 -1.78 -4.37
N GLY A 128 -2.66 -1.92 -3.28
CA GLY A 128 -3.71 -2.92 -3.16
C GLY A 128 -4.95 -2.56 -3.99
N TYR A 129 -5.50 -1.39 -3.75
CA TYR A 129 -6.70 -0.90 -4.41
C TYR A 129 -6.51 0.52 -4.94
N SER A 130 -6.48 0.66 -6.25
CA SER A 130 -6.43 1.95 -6.93
C SER A 130 -7.85 2.41 -7.25
N TYR A 131 -8.31 3.45 -6.55
CA TYR A 131 -9.66 3.97 -6.69
C TYR A 131 -9.69 5.24 -7.54
N GLY A 132 -10.49 5.22 -8.57
CA GLY A 132 -10.67 6.35 -9.46
C GLY A 132 -9.46 6.58 -10.38
N THR A 133 -9.24 7.83 -10.73
CA THR A 133 -8.14 8.23 -11.61
C THR A 133 -6.87 8.43 -10.78
N THR A 134 -5.99 7.46 -10.80
CA THR A 134 -4.66 7.53 -10.19
C THR A 134 -3.61 7.39 -11.29
N SER A 135 -2.59 8.23 -11.30
CA SER A 135 -1.49 8.11 -12.25
C SER A 135 -0.27 7.44 -11.63
N TYR A 136 0.37 6.60 -12.43
CA TYR A 136 1.58 5.86 -12.07
C TYR A 136 2.65 6.13 -13.11
N GLU A 137 3.81 6.56 -12.69
CA GLU A 137 4.94 6.86 -13.56
C GLU A 137 6.23 6.33 -12.97
N ASN A 138 6.98 5.57 -13.78
CA ASN A 138 8.28 5.02 -13.38
C ASN A 138 8.22 4.29 -12.02
N CYS A 139 7.28 3.36 -11.90
CA CYS A 139 7.08 2.54 -10.70
C CYS A 139 7.50 1.10 -10.99
N HIS A 140 8.34 0.54 -10.15
CA HIS A 140 8.87 -0.81 -10.30
C HIS A 140 8.73 -1.61 -9.01
N ALA A 141 8.52 -2.90 -9.14
CA ALA A 141 8.54 -3.85 -8.03
C ALA A 141 9.32 -5.10 -8.42
N LYS A 142 10.16 -5.58 -7.53
CA LYS A 142 10.91 -6.84 -7.67
C LYS A 142 10.95 -7.59 -6.35
N ASN A 143 11.22 -8.91 -6.43
CA ASN A 143 11.24 -9.79 -5.27
C ASN A 143 9.91 -9.72 -4.48
N VAL A 144 8.80 -9.90 -5.20
CA VAL A 144 7.45 -9.85 -4.66
C VAL A 144 6.97 -11.26 -4.38
N LYS A 145 6.54 -11.52 -3.14
CA LYS A 145 5.92 -12.78 -2.74
C LYS A 145 4.58 -12.50 -2.06
N ILE A 146 3.51 -12.88 -2.70
CA ILE A 146 2.15 -12.77 -2.14
C ILE A 146 1.54 -14.15 -2.12
N GLU A 147 1.33 -14.69 -0.92
CA GLU A 147 0.64 -15.96 -0.72
C GLU A 147 -0.76 -15.70 -0.18
N SER A 148 -1.75 -16.29 -0.80
CA SER A 148 -3.12 -16.28 -0.32
C SER A 148 -3.69 -17.69 -0.36
N ASN A 149 -4.17 -18.16 0.78
CA ASN A 149 -4.83 -19.45 0.92
C ASN A 149 -6.36 -19.32 0.92
N SER A 150 -6.87 -18.14 0.63
CA SER A 150 -8.31 -17.91 0.61
C SER A 150 -8.92 -18.40 -0.71
N ALA A 151 -9.99 -19.15 -0.59
CA ALA A 151 -10.88 -19.43 -1.73
C ALA A 151 -11.48 -18.15 -2.33
N ASP A 152 -11.43 -17.04 -1.60
CA ASP A 152 -11.98 -15.73 -1.93
C ASP A 152 -10.92 -14.66 -2.23
N ALA A 153 -9.67 -15.02 -2.47
CA ALA A 153 -8.65 -14.07 -2.92
C ALA A 153 -8.89 -13.67 -4.36
N TYR A 154 -9.42 -12.50 -4.57
CA TYR A 154 -9.96 -12.18 -5.89
C TYR A 154 -8.99 -11.46 -6.80
N ARG A 155 -8.04 -10.66 -6.28
CA ARG A 155 -7.23 -9.79 -7.12
C ARG A 155 -5.85 -9.58 -6.54
N ILE A 156 -4.91 -10.32 -7.08
CA ILE A 156 -3.51 -10.25 -6.71
C ILE A 156 -2.73 -9.82 -7.95
N GLY A 157 -2.01 -8.73 -7.84
CA GLY A 157 -1.09 -8.25 -8.86
C GLY A 157 0.32 -8.08 -8.31
N GLY A 158 1.33 -8.24 -9.13
CA GLY A 158 2.71 -8.02 -8.73
C GLY A 158 2.99 -6.57 -8.31
N LEU A 159 2.36 -5.61 -8.98
CA LEU A 159 2.51 -4.19 -8.68
C LEU A 159 1.21 -3.59 -8.11
N ILE A 160 0.10 -3.77 -8.80
CA ILE A 160 -1.23 -3.24 -8.42
C ILE A 160 -2.22 -4.40 -8.36
N GLY A 161 -2.94 -4.53 -7.25
CA GLY A 161 -3.93 -5.58 -7.05
C GLY A 161 -5.22 -5.33 -7.83
N PHE A 162 -5.74 -4.12 -7.76
CA PHE A 162 -7.00 -3.78 -8.42
C PHE A 162 -7.08 -2.30 -8.80
N ILE A 163 -7.62 -2.04 -9.97
CA ILE A 163 -7.97 -0.69 -10.42
C ILE A 163 -9.49 -0.61 -10.56
N GLY A 164 -10.10 0.16 -9.69
CA GLY A 164 -11.53 0.38 -9.67
C GLY A 164 -11.92 1.70 -10.32
N LYS A 165 -13.00 1.69 -11.08
CA LYS A 165 -13.56 2.91 -11.67
C LYS A 165 -14.61 3.50 -10.72
N MET A 166 -14.61 4.81 -10.60
CA MET A 166 -15.78 5.50 -10.05
C MET A 166 -17.00 5.26 -10.95
N SER A 167 -18.00 4.69 -10.40
CA SER A 167 -19.35 4.70 -11.00
C SER A 167 -20.09 5.92 -10.53
#